data_f187fd3157ca2e917c2003b59f2c1c82
#
_entry.id   f187fd3157ca2e917c2003b59f2c1c82
#
_cell.length_a   1.000
_cell.length_b   1.000
_cell.length_c   1.000
_cell.angle_alpha   90.00
_cell.angle_beta   90.00
_cell.angle_gamma   90.00
#
_symmetry.space_group_name_H-M   'P 1'
#
loop_
_entity.id
_entity.type
_entity.pdbx_description
1 polymer ?
#
loop_
_entity_poly.entity_id
_entity_poly.type
_entity_poly.pdbx_seq_one_letter_code
_entity_poly.pdbx_strand_id
1 'polypeptide(L)'
;LELFETLRLKEREYSLIWFLDRCKTSMGSRTLKLWVSNPLRNEEEINKRLDIITKLNEEFILRSDLLKCLYEVYDLERLCGKLTCGSFNARDALQIRNSLKVLPEVKDILTKMNIDIKINTHEELYNLLDKAIYEEPPISIKEGYLIKDGYNNELDELKKIRSGGKEFLSTL
;
A
#
# COMPACT_ATOMS: atom_id res chain seq x y z
N LEU A 1 -22.68 -7.33 -23.13
CA LEU A 1 -21.60 -8.14 -22.54
C LEU A 1 -21.61 -7.98 -21.02
N GLU A 2 -21.60 -9.09 -20.30
CA GLU A 2 -21.56 -9.12 -18.83
C GLU A 2 -20.12 -8.94 -18.31
N LEU A 3 -19.53 -7.79 -18.62
CA LEU A 3 -18.14 -7.52 -18.26
C LEU A 3 -17.95 -7.26 -16.76
N PHE A 4 -18.84 -6.48 -16.15
CA PHE A 4 -18.70 -5.98 -14.78
C PHE A 4 -19.83 -6.42 -13.85
N GLU A 5 -21.01 -6.69 -14.43
CA GLU A 5 -22.20 -7.13 -13.72
C GLU A 5 -23.04 -8.01 -14.66
N THR A 6 -23.87 -8.87 -14.07
CA THR A 6 -24.81 -9.71 -14.82
C THR A 6 -25.98 -8.87 -15.35
N LEU A 7 -26.53 -9.25 -16.50
CA LEU A 7 -27.65 -8.53 -17.13
C LEU A 7 -28.95 -8.59 -16.32
N ARG A 8 -29.20 -9.73 -15.68
CA ARG A 8 -30.43 -9.98 -14.93
C ARG A 8 -30.44 -9.37 -13.53
N LEU A 9 -29.43 -9.73 -12.72
CA LEU A 9 -29.40 -9.41 -11.28
C LEU A 9 -28.58 -8.15 -10.96
N LYS A 10 -27.83 -7.62 -11.96
CA LYS A 10 -26.93 -6.50 -11.75
C LYS A 10 -25.87 -6.76 -10.66
N GLU A 11 -25.50 -8.03 -10.47
CA GLU A 11 -24.51 -8.48 -9.52
C GLU A 11 -23.14 -8.65 -10.19
N ARG A 12 -22.07 -8.42 -9.39
CA ARG A 12 -20.71 -8.65 -9.85
C ARG A 12 -20.42 -10.15 -10.05
N GLU A 13 -21.00 -10.99 -9.22
CA GLU A 13 -20.84 -12.43 -9.27
C GLU A 13 -21.28 -12.98 -10.64
N TYR A 14 -20.52 -13.93 -11.18
CA TYR A 14 -20.67 -14.50 -12.53
C TYR A 14 -20.43 -13.54 -13.71
N SER A 15 -19.94 -12.30 -13.47
CA SER A 15 -19.44 -11.43 -14.54
C SER A 15 -18.01 -11.80 -14.97
N LEU A 16 -17.55 -11.31 -16.12
CA LEU A 16 -16.19 -11.52 -16.60
C LEU A 16 -15.15 -11.04 -15.57
N ILE A 17 -15.35 -9.84 -14.99
CA ILE A 17 -14.42 -9.30 -14.00
C ILE A 17 -14.37 -10.13 -12.72
N TRP A 18 -15.47 -10.71 -12.29
CA TRP A 18 -15.51 -11.60 -11.15
C TRP A 18 -14.66 -12.86 -11.37
N PHE A 19 -14.71 -13.41 -12.58
CA PHE A 19 -13.89 -14.59 -12.95
C PHE A 19 -12.41 -14.25 -13.03
N LEU A 20 -12.05 -13.11 -13.64
CA LEU A 20 -10.68 -12.71 -13.89
C LEU A 20 -9.96 -12.13 -12.67
N ASP A 21 -10.69 -11.48 -11.76
CA ASP A 21 -10.09 -10.74 -10.64
C ASP A 21 -9.53 -11.70 -9.58
N ARG A 22 -8.25 -11.98 -9.71
CA ARG A 22 -7.42 -12.70 -8.74
C ARG A 22 -6.32 -11.80 -8.16
N CYS A 23 -6.47 -10.48 -8.31
CA CYS A 23 -5.50 -9.50 -7.85
C CYS A 23 -5.31 -9.54 -6.34
N LYS A 24 -4.08 -9.29 -5.88
CA LYS A 24 -3.72 -9.31 -4.46
C LYS A 24 -3.84 -7.92 -3.82
N THR A 25 -3.91 -6.87 -4.63
CA THR A 25 -4.08 -5.49 -4.16
C THR A 25 -5.36 -4.88 -4.74
N SER A 26 -5.98 -3.97 -4.00
CA SER A 26 -7.15 -3.21 -4.48
C SER A 26 -6.81 -2.34 -5.69
N MET A 27 -5.59 -1.81 -5.75
CA MET A 27 -5.07 -1.06 -6.90
C MET A 27 -5.00 -1.94 -8.15
N GLY A 28 -4.53 -3.19 -8.01
CA GLY A 28 -4.50 -4.18 -9.09
C GLY A 28 -5.90 -4.50 -9.62
N SER A 29 -6.88 -4.71 -8.74
CA SER A 29 -8.28 -4.95 -9.14
C SER A 29 -8.87 -3.76 -9.91
N ARG A 30 -8.58 -2.52 -9.49
CA ARG A 30 -9.00 -1.33 -10.23
C ARG A 30 -8.33 -1.23 -11.60
N THR A 31 -7.03 -1.50 -11.66
CA THR A 31 -6.26 -1.52 -12.92
C THR A 31 -6.80 -2.60 -13.87
N LEU A 32 -7.07 -3.80 -13.36
CA LEU A 32 -7.67 -4.88 -14.17
C LEU A 32 -9.03 -4.45 -14.74
N LYS A 33 -9.90 -3.84 -13.92
CA LYS A 33 -11.17 -3.31 -14.38
C LYS A 33 -10.99 -2.27 -15.48
N LEU A 34 -10.01 -1.37 -15.32
CA LEU A 34 -9.68 -0.37 -16.34
C LEU A 34 -9.20 -1.02 -17.65
N TRP A 35 -8.36 -2.06 -17.57
CA TRP A 35 -7.85 -2.78 -18.74
C TRP A 35 -8.96 -3.53 -19.48
N VAL A 36 -9.90 -4.13 -18.77
CA VAL A 36 -11.07 -4.79 -19.37
C VAL A 36 -11.99 -3.77 -20.05
N SER A 37 -12.13 -2.56 -19.46
CA SER A 37 -12.92 -1.47 -20.06
C SER A 37 -12.25 -0.88 -21.32
N ASN A 38 -10.92 -0.83 -21.32
CA ASN A 38 -10.11 -0.17 -22.35
C ASN A 38 -9.02 -1.11 -22.87
N PRO A 39 -9.39 -2.11 -23.69
CA PRO A 39 -8.43 -3.08 -24.22
C PRO A 39 -7.42 -2.41 -25.14
N LEU A 40 -6.17 -2.87 -25.07
CA LEU A 40 -5.11 -2.44 -25.98
C LEU A 40 -5.43 -2.84 -27.42
N ARG A 41 -5.01 -1.99 -28.37
CA ARG A 41 -5.11 -2.25 -29.81
C ARG A 41 -3.74 -2.36 -30.49
N ASN A 42 -2.69 -1.93 -29.80
CA ASN A 42 -1.33 -1.97 -30.31
C ASN A 42 -0.71 -3.34 -30.01
N GLU A 43 -0.28 -4.02 -31.07
CA GLU A 43 0.31 -5.38 -30.98
C GLU A 43 1.58 -5.41 -30.15
N GLU A 44 2.46 -4.42 -30.25
CA GLU A 44 3.70 -4.35 -29.48
C GLU A 44 3.43 -4.24 -27.98
N GLU A 45 2.45 -3.42 -27.60
CA GLU A 45 2.06 -3.26 -26.18
C GLU A 45 1.41 -4.53 -25.64
N ILE A 46 0.61 -5.23 -26.45
CA ILE A 46 0.01 -6.51 -26.08
C ILE A 46 1.11 -7.54 -25.85
N ASN A 47 2.06 -7.66 -26.79
CA ASN A 47 3.15 -8.62 -26.71
C ASN A 47 4.05 -8.35 -25.49
N LYS A 48 4.39 -7.10 -25.18
CA LYS A 48 5.11 -6.73 -23.95
C LYS A 48 4.41 -7.23 -22.68
N ARG A 49 3.08 -7.13 -22.61
CA ARG A 49 2.32 -7.67 -21.46
C ARG A 49 2.36 -9.20 -21.42
N LEU A 50 2.23 -9.85 -22.57
CA LEU A 50 2.28 -11.31 -22.69
C LEU A 50 3.67 -11.85 -22.29
N ASP A 51 4.75 -11.17 -22.69
CA ASP A 51 6.11 -11.51 -22.32
C ASP A 51 6.30 -11.48 -20.78
N ILE A 52 5.77 -10.47 -20.11
CA ILE A 52 5.80 -10.39 -18.64
C ILE A 52 5.02 -11.56 -18.02
N ILE A 53 3.84 -11.88 -18.55
CA ILE A 53 3.03 -13.01 -18.06
C ILE A 53 3.78 -14.34 -18.26
N THR A 54 4.47 -14.50 -19.38
CA THR A 54 5.27 -15.70 -19.67
C THR A 54 6.38 -15.85 -18.64
N LYS A 55 7.17 -14.81 -18.39
CA LYS A 55 8.22 -14.82 -17.35
C LYS A 55 7.67 -15.16 -15.96
N LEU A 56 6.53 -14.55 -15.59
CA LEU A 56 5.86 -14.84 -14.32
C LEU A 56 5.38 -16.30 -14.22
N ASN A 57 5.02 -16.93 -15.34
CA ASN A 57 4.59 -18.33 -15.36
C ASN A 57 5.76 -19.31 -15.29
N GLU A 58 6.88 -18.98 -15.92
CA GLU A 58 8.11 -19.79 -15.92
C GLU A 58 8.75 -19.81 -14.52
N GLU A 59 8.76 -18.68 -13.81
CA GLU A 59 9.40 -18.48 -12.52
C GLU A 59 8.44 -18.65 -11.34
N PHE A 60 7.95 -19.86 -11.13
CA PHE A 60 6.91 -20.15 -10.12
C PHE A 60 7.30 -19.71 -8.70
N ILE A 61 8.54 -19.95 -8.27
CA ILE A 61 9.01 -19.61 -6.91
C ILE A 61 9.03 -18.09 -6.74
N LEU A 62 9.70 -17.37 -7.64
CA LEU A 62 9.78 -15.91 -7.61
C LEU A 62 8.40 -15.26 -7.71
N ARG A 63 7.49 -15.82 -8.53
CA ARG A 63 6.10 -15.38 -8.59
C ARG A 63 5.39 -15.55 -7.24
N SER A 64 5.60 -16.68 -6.57
CA SER A 64 5.00 -16.92 -5.24
C SER A 64 5.48 -15.91 -4.21
N ASP A 65 6.78 -15.59 -4.22
CA ASP A 65 7.36 -14.59 -3.30
C ASP A 65 6.87 -13.18 -3.65
N LEU A 66 6.78 -12.82 -4.92
CA LEU A 66 6.17 -11.57 -5.36
C LEU A 66 4.72 -11.44 -4.86
N LEU A 67 3.93 -12.51 -4.93
CA LEU A 67 2.56 -12.50 -4.42
C LEU A 67 2.50 -12.27 -2.91
N LYS A 68 3.44 -12.83 -2.12
CA LYS A 68 3.54 -12.57 -0.68
C LYS A 68 3.84 -11.10 -0.40
N CYS A 69 4.82 -10.52 -1.10
CA CYS A 69 5.13 -9.09 -0.98
C CYS A 69 3.91 -8.22 -1.31
N LEU A 70 3.18 -8.53 -2.39
CA LEU A 70 2.01 -7.76 -2.79
C LEU A 70 0.87 -7.82 -1.76
N TYR A 71 0.76 -8.87 -0.96
CA TYR A 71 -0.21 -8.94 0.14
C TYR A 71 0.06 -7.91 1.26
N GLU A 72 1.32 -7.51 1.43
CA GLU A 72 1.73 -6.53 2.43
C GLU A 72 1.50 -5.07 1.96
N VAL A 73 1.18 -4.88 0.67
CA VAL A 73 0.97 -3.55 0.09
C VAL A 73 -0.46 -3.10 0.29
N TYR A 74 -0.64 -2.03 1.06
CA TYR A 74 -1.91 -1.36 1.27
C TYR A 74 -2.35 -0.54 0.05
N ASP A 75 -3.57 -0.04 0.08
CA ASP A 75 -4.14 0.79 -0.99
C ASP A 75 -3.55 2.21 -0.99
N LEU A 76 -2.36 2.35 -1.60
CA LEU A 76 -1.61 3.61 -1.63
C LEU A 76 -2.39 4.74 -2.31
N GLU A 77 -3.19 4.46 -3.34
CA GLU A 77 -4.01 5.49 -4.00
C GLU A 77 -5.03 6.09 -3.03
N ARG A 78 -5.71 5.24 -2.25
CA ARG A 78 -6.66 5.71 -1.23
C ARG A 78 -5.98 6.44 -0.08
N LEU A 79 -4.80 5.99 0.34
CA LEU A 79 -4.02 6.66 1.37
C LEU A 79 -3.57 8.05 0.91
N CYS A 80 -3.10 8.20 -0.32
CA CYS A 80 -2.81 9.50 -0.92
C CYS A 80 -4.06 10.38 -1.03
N GLY A 81 -5.21 9.81 -1.40
CA GLY A 81 -6.49 10.52 -1.42
C GLY A 81 -6.89 11.05 -0.04
N LYS A 82 -6.72 10.26 1.03
CA LYS A 82 -6.95 10.73 2.40
C LYS A 82 -6.03 11.89 2.80
N LEU A 83 -4.77 11.85 2.36
CA LEU A 83 -3.81 12.93 2.61
C LEU A 83 -4.27 14.25 1.98
N THR A 84 -4.72 14.21 0.73
CA THR A 84 -5.23 15.40 0.03
C THR A 84 -6.54 15.93 0.61
N CYS A 85 -7.39 15.04 1.15
CA CYS A 85 -8.66 15.41 1.80
C CYS A 85 -8.51 15.82 3.27
N GLY A 86 -7.30 15.81 3.84
CA GLY A 86 -7.06 16.15 5.25
C GLY A 86 -7.62 15.16 6.28
N SER A 87 -8.00 13.94 5.85
CA SER A 87 -8.51 12.88 6.73
C SER A 87 -7.47 11.82 7.09
N PHE A 88 -6.21 12.09 6.77
CA PHE A 88 -5.07 11.21 6.99
C PHE A 88 -4.67 11.19 8.48
N ASN A 89 -4.36 10.02 9.01
CA ASN A 89 -3.96 9.82 10.40
C ASN A 89 -2.66 8.99 10.52
N ALA A 90 -2.16 8.82 11.74
CA ALA A 90 -0.91 8.11 12.00
C ALA A 90 -0.96 6.62 11.61
N ARG A 91 -2.12 5.97 11.70
CA ARG A 91 -2.29 4.58 11.24
C ARG A 91 -2.22 4.49 9.71
N ASP A 92 -2.74 5.48 9.01
CA ASP A 92 -2.60 5.56 7.55
C ASP A 92 -1.13 5.73 7.15
N ALA A 93 -0.36 6.52 7.91
CA ALA A 93 1.09 6.68 7.71
C ALA A 93 1.86 5.36 7.92
N LEU A 94 1.49 4.54 8.92
CA LEU A 94 2.05 3.21 9.11
C LEU A 94 1.72 2.26 7.95
N GLN A 95 0.52 2.34 7.38
CA GLN A 95 0.16 1.54 6.21
C GLN A 95 1.04 1.91 5.00
N ILE A 96 1.35 3.22 4.81
CA ILE A 96 2.32 3.65 3.80
C ILE A 96 3.70 3.08 4.12
N ARG A 97 4.21 3.26 5.35
CA ARG A 97 5.51 2.73 5.78
C ARG A 97 5.62 1.22 5.50
N ASN A 98 4.62 0.44 5.90
CA ASN A 98 4.62 -1.01 5.71
C ASN A 98 4.60 -1.39 4.22
N SER A 99 3.86 -0.65 3.39
CA SER A 99 3.88 -0.85 1.95
C SER A 99 5.25 -0.53 1.33
N LEU A 100 5.91 0.55 1.78
CA LEU A 100 7.24 0.93 1.30
C LEU A 100 8.32 -0.07 1.72
N LYS A 101 8.17 -0.71 2.89
CA LYS A 101 9.10 -1.70 3.43
C LYS A 101 9.37 -2.87 2.48
N VAL A 102 8.35 -3.31 1.75
CA VAL A 102 8.45 -4.47 0.85
C VAL A 102 8.90 -4.12 -0.58
N LEU A 103 8.92 -2.83 -0.95
CA LEU A 103 9.29 -2.42 -2.31
C LEU A 103 10.72 -2.81 -2.75
N PRO A 104 11.76 -2.77 -1.88
CA PRO A 104 13.08 -3.25 -2.25
C PRO A 104 13.08 -4.73 -2.66
N GLU A 105 12.34 -5.58 -1.94
CA GLU A 105 12.21 -7.00 -2.24
C GLU A 105 11.45 -7.22 -3.54
N VAL A 106 10.34 -6.50 -3.75
CA VAL A 106 9.59 -6.51 -5.02
C VAL A 106 10.50 -6.15 -6.19
N LYS A 107 11.32 -5.11 -6.05
CA LYS A 107 12.28 -4.69 -7.08
C LYS A 107 13.33 -5.77 -7.37
N ASP A 108 13.87 -6.40 -6.33
CA ASP A 108 14.86 -7.49 -6.46
C ASP A 108 14.25 -8.70 -7.20
N ILE A 109 13.05 -9.13 -6.82
CA ILE A 109 12.32 -10.22 -7.47
C ILE A 109 12.11 -9.94 -8.96
N LEU A 110 11.61 -8.74 -9.30
CA LEU A 110 11.39 -8.35 -10.70
C LEU A 110 12.69 -8.31 -11.50
N THR A 111 13.78 -7.86 -10.88
CA THR A 111 15.12 -7.84 -11.50
C THR A 111 15.60 -9.28 -11.78
N LYS A 112 15.44 -10.20 -10.84
CA LYS A 112 15.77 -11.63 -11.01
C LYS A 112 14.97 -12.29 -12.14
N MET A 113 13.72 -11.86 -12.34
CA MET A 113 12.86 -12.32 -13.43
C MET A 113 13.15 -11.64 -14.77
N ASN A 114 14.13 -10.73 -14.84
CA ASN A 114 14.39 -9.88 -16.02
C ASN A 114 13.14 -9.10 -16.49
N ILE A 115 12.34 -8.63 -15.54
CA ILE A 115 11.18 -7.76 -15.80
C ILE A 115 11.60 -6.32 -15.54
N ASP A 116 11.68 -5.52 -16.60
CA ASP A 116 12.08 -4.09 -16.51
C ASP A 116 10.89 -3.22 -16.14
N ILE A 117 10.64 -3.10 -14.84
CA ILE A 117 9.68 -2.15 -14.27
C ILE A 117 10.43 -1.22 -13.34
N LYS A 118 10.38 0.09 -13.62
CA LYS A 118 10.99 1.11 -12.76
C LYS A 118 10.19 1.29 -11.47
N ILE A 119 10.73 0.76 -10.37
CA ILE A 119 10.17 0.95 -9.03
C ILE A 119 11.09 1.87 -8.24
N ASN A 120 10.52 2.97 -7.73
CA ASN A 120 11.18 3.79 -6.72
C ASN A 120 10.83 3.22 -5.33
N THR A 121 11.84 2.90 -4.54
CA THR A 121 11.68 2.30 -3.21
C THR A 121 11.32 3.30 -2.12
N HIS A 122 11.48 4.61 -2.40
CA HIS A 122 11.18 5.70 -1.46
C HIS A 122 11.79 5.52 -0.06
N GLU A 123 13.05 5.11 -0.01
CA GLU A 123 13.77 4.79 1.24
C GLU A 123 13.80 5.95 2.24
N GLU A 124 13.94 7.19 1.76
CA GLU A 124 13.93 8.37 2.62
C GLU A 124 12.58 8.53 3.33
N LEU A 125 11.48 8.33 2.61
CA LEU A 125 10.13 8.39 3.18
C LEU A 125 9.89 7.24 4.16
N TYR A 126 10.32 6.02 3.79
CA TYR A 126 10.26 4.89 4.70
C TYR A 126 10.98 5.19 6.01
N ASN A 127 12.24 5.64 5.94
CA ASN A 127 13.05 5.95 7.11
C ASN A 127 12.46 7.08 7.96
N LEU A 128 11.89 8.11 7.32
CA LEU A 128 11.20 9.20 8.01
C LEU A 128 10.02 8.66 8.83
N LEU A 129 9.14 7.87 8.21
CA LEU A 129 7.95 7.33 8.86
C LEU A 129 8.31 6.33 9.97
N ASP A 130 9.33 5.50 9.72
CA ASP A 130 9.79 4.50 10.68
C ASP A 130 10.40 5.14 11.93
N LYS A 131 11.16 6.21 11.78
CA LYS A 131 11.73 6.98 12.90
C LYS A 131 10.68 7.81 13.65
N ALA A 132 9.69 8.35 12.94
CA ALA A 132 8.78 9.32 13.50
C ALA A 132 7.60 8.72 14.24
N ILE A 133 7.01 7.62 13.75
CA ILE A 133 5.68 7.18 14.18
C ILE A 133 5.77 5.93 15.04
N TYR A 134 5.02 5.90 16.15
CA TYR A 134 4.90 4.70 17.00
C TYR A 134 4.29 3.53 16.21
N GLU A 135 4.59 2.29 16.64
CA GLU A 135 4.08 1.07 15.99
C GLU A 135 2.56 0.91 16.14
N GLU A 136 2.00 1.39 17.24
CA GLU A 136 0.57 1.32 17.55
C GLU A 136 0.05 2.71 17.91
N PRO A 137 -0.04 3.63 16.95
CA PRO A 137 -0.51 4.98 17.23
C PRO A 137 -2.03 4.98 17.43
N PRO A 138 -2.55 5.85 18.30
CA PRO A 138 -3.98 6.08 18.41
C PRO A 138 -4.55 6.67 17.12
N ILE A 139 -5.88 6.60 16.95
CA ILE A 139 -6.55 7.16 15.76
C ILE A 139 -6.58 8.68 15.85
N SER A 140 -6.82 9.21 17.03
CA SER A 140 -7.01 10.66 17.25
C SER A 140 -5.72 11.35 17.67
N ILE A 141 -5.42 12.48 17.02
CA ILE A 141 -4.30 13.35 17.41
C ILE A 141 -4.44 13.83 18.86
N LYS A 142 -5.68 13.98 19.36
CA LYS A 142 -5.98 14.46 20.73
C LYS A 142 -5.49 13.51 21.82
N GLU A 143 -5.36 12.22 21.53
CA GLU A 143 -4.87 11.21 22.47
C GLU A 143 -3.37 11.35 22.75
N GLY A 144 -2.61 11.91 21.81
CA GLY A 144 -1.16 12.00 21.88
C GLY A 144 -0.50 10.67 21.47
N TYR A 145 0.81 10.52 21.76
CA TYR A 145 1.58 9.31 21.48
C TYR A 145 1.59 8.87 20.02
N LEU A 146 1.62 9.85 19.10
CA LEU A 146 1.72 9.59 17.67
C LEU A 146 3.18 9.49 17.23
N ILE A 147 4.02 10.38 17.77
CA ILE A 147 5.43 10.54 17.41
C ILE A 147 6.30 9.85 18.46
N LYS A 148 7.26 9.03 18.00
CA LYS A 148 8.23 8.33 18.83
C LYS A 148 9.04 9.31 19.68
N ASP A 149 9.42 8.87 20.87
CA ASP A 149 10.34 9.62 21.72
C ASP A 149 11.73 9.66 21.08
N GLY A 150 12.42 10.78 21.22
CA GLY A 150 13.71 11.02 20.59
C GLY A 150 13.63 11.49 19.12
N TYR A 151 12.45 11.60 18.54
CA TYR A 151 12.29 12.14 17.19
C TYR A 151 12.41 13.67 17.17
N ASN A 152 11.83 14.35 18.16
CA ASN A 152 11.88 15.82 18.29
C ASN A 152 12.00 16.21 19.75
N ASN A 153 13.10 16.90 20.10
CA ASN A 153 13.42 17.27 21.47
C ASN A 153 12.38 18.19 22.12
N GLU A 154 11.86 19.16 21.38
CA GLU A 154 10.82 20.08 21.90
C GLU A 154 9.54 19.31 22.25
N LEU A 155 9.15 18.37 21.38
CA LEU A 155 7.98 17.53 21.65
C LEU A 155 8.22 16.64 22.88
N ASP A 156 9.41 16.11 23.05
CA ASP A 156 9.75 15.27 24.20
C ASP A 156 9.72 16.05 25.51
N GLU A 157 10.16 17.30 25.52
CA GLU A 157 10.04 18.22 26.65
C GLU A 157 8.55 18.48 26.98
N LEU A 158 7.73 18.77 25.97
CA LEU A 158 6.29 18.96 26.17
C LEU A 158 5.59 17.71 26.71
N LYS A 159 6.00 16.52 26.26
CA LYS A 159 5.49 15.25 26.77
C LYS A 159 5.86 15.06 28.25
N LYS A 160 7.09 15.40 28.65
CA LYS A 160 7.55 15.35 30.06
C LYS A 160 6.76 16.31 30.94
N ILE A 161 6.54 17.54 30.50
CA ILE A 161 5.72 18.53 31.24
C ILE A 161 4.29 18.00 31.43
N ARG A 162 3.69 17.42 30.38
CA ARG A 162 2.35 16.85 30.43
C ARG A 162 2.24 15.67 31.40
N SER A 163 3.22 14.77 31.42
CA SER A 163 3.25 13.61 32.34
C SER A 163 3.50 14.05 33.78
N GLY A 164 4.47 14.92 34.02
CA GLY A 164 4.75 15.48 35.35
C GLY A 164 3.59 16.25 35.96
N GLY A 165 2.84 17.00 35.15
CA GLY A 165 1.61 17.67 35.57
C GLY A 165 0.50 16.70 35.99
N LYS A 166 0.36 15.56 35.32
CA LYS A 166 -0.60 14.50 35.70
C LYS A 166 -0.19 13.79 37.01
N GLU A 167 1.07 13.50 37.19
CA GLU A 167 1.59 12.91 38.42
C GLU A 167 1.39 13.86 39.61
N PHE A 168 1.68 15.15 39.45
CA PHE A 168 1.46 16.16 40.47
C PHE A 168 -0.03 16.24 40.87
N LEU A 169 -0.96 16.23 39.90
CA LEU A 169 -2.42 16.25 40.19
C LEU A 169 -2.93 14.95 40.82
N SER A 170 -2.25 13.81 40.59
CA SER A 170 -2.64 12.53 41.22
C SER A 170 -2.12 12.35 42.64
N THR A 171 -1.18 13.19 43.07
CA THR A 171 -0.61 13.21 44.44
C THR A 171 -1.26 14.26 45.34
N LEU A 172 -2.14 15.08 44.81
CA LEU A 172 -3.02 16.00 45.53
C LEU A 172 -4.35 15.34 45.90
#